data_a1e51138592c7d0fc4e5c610e3cac0ab
#
_entry.id   a1e51138592c7d0fc4e5c610e3cac0ab
#
_cell.length_a   1.000
_cell.length_b   1.000
_cell.length_c   1.000
_cell.angle_alpha   90.00
_cell.angle_beta   90.00
_cell.angle_gamma   90.00
#
_symmetry.space_group_name_H-M   'P 1'
#
loop_
_entity.id
_entity.type
_entity.pdbx_description
1 polymer ?
#
loop_
_entity_poly.entity_id
_entity_poly.type
_entity_poly.pdbx_seq_one_letter_code
_entity_poly.pdbx_strand_id
1 'polypeptide(L)'
;MSTTLSHRGYAILKESLSEAETRDMKKALTVKPNVAPGFGAAEPFPLYFESGTRWYVPRFWGLERYGSPDGDARSAGKDLRPELVFNKSLRAEQLPIVDAFKAGDYNGLICVPCGFGKTFMAIWLACQLKKRFLVVVHQEFLMEQWRKELEGSIPGIRIGVIQQDKVQTGTMEVKTPNIDELKVRLKAHGLKVGGTKQELLDRLRTVEPEPAPVEYDCCICMIQTVASRSWPISTFEGFGFAIFDECHHLGAEHFSNALVSIQTKHMLGLSATPKRIDGLDNVFLWFLGPIRYQIKVREADETVVVKVLKFTSADDAYADEPTDFRGEVNRARLCNQLAEYEPRTVAIANELEPALKEGRKLLVLSDRRSHLEAFETLFKARGFGSIGYYVGGMTSDARDESATKQIILATFALAAEGMNVRDLNTVALVTPKSRIEQAVGRIFRLKKEERTFAPEIYDILDVHPSLQGQYKKRVQFYEQCAYRVMIKEPGSDYRDRKVKKVEELPAGIPLFKT
;
A
#
# COMPACT_ATOMS: atom_id res chain seq x y z
N MET A 1 -15.86 36.16 -3.59
CA MET A 1 -16.05 34.91 -2.80
C MET A 1 -14.89 34.85 -1.82
N SER A 2 -15.11 34.85 -0.51
CA SER A 2 -13.98 34.74 0.44
C SER A 2 -13.64 33.29 0.73
N THR A 3 -12.44 32.90 0.36
CA THR A 3 -11.96 31.54 0.38
C THR A 3 -10.61 31.43 1.07
N THR A 4 -10.35 30.32 1.75
CA THR A 4 -9.09 30.12 2.49
C THR A 4 -8.73 28.63 2.53
N LEU A 5 -7.46 28.27 2.32
CA LEU A 5 -6.98 26.95 2.69
C LEU A 5 -6.81 26.85 4.20
N SER A 6 -7.31 25.80 4.79
CA SER A 6 -7.27 25.55 6.24
C SER A 6 -6.88 24.11 6.55
N HIS A 7 -6.73 23.80 7.83
CA HIS A 7 -6.53 22.43 8.33
C HIS A 7 -7.72 21.48 8.06
N ARG A 8 -8.86 21.99 7.55
CA ARG A 8 -10.05 21.20 7.15
C ARG A 8 -10.25 21.11 5.64
N GLY A 9 -9.33 21.67 4.86
CA GLY A 9 -9.41 21.73 3.41
C GLY A 9 -9.67 23.13 2.89
N TYR A 10 -10.33 23.23 1.75
CA TYR A 10 -10.69 24.49 1.11
C TYR A 10 -11.97 25.04 1.76
N ALA A 11 -11.85 26.18 2.45
CA ALA A 11 -12.92 26.81 3.22
C ALA A 11 -13.59 27.93 2.41
N ILE A 12 -14.92 27.97 2.39
CA ILE A 12 -15.75 28.90 1.64
C ILE A 12 -16.76 29.54 2.62
N LEU A 13 -16.90 30.86 2.63
CA LEU A 13 -17.95 31.49 3.42
C LEU A 13 -19.33 31.11 2.89
N LYS A 14 -20.25 30.68 3.78
CA LYS A 14 -21.59 30.24 3.39
C LYS A 14 -22.38 31.35 2.65
N GLU A 15 -22.29 32.57 3.11
CA GLU A 15 -22.95 33.74 2.51
C GLU A 15 -22.44 34.07 1.10
N SER A 16 -21.28 33.57 0.70
CA SER A 16 -20.73 33.80 -0.65
C SER A 16 -21.22 32.82 -1.70
N LEU A 17 -22.01 31.82 -1.31
CA LEU A 17 -22.63 30.84 -2.20
C LEU A 17 -24.14 31.03 -2.22
N SER A 18 -24.74 31.05 -3.41
CA SER A 18 -26.20 30.96 -3.57
C SER A 18 -26.70 29.56 -3.12
N GLU A 19 -28.01 29.45 -2.90
CA GLU A 19 -28.65 28.18 -2.57
C GLU A 19 -28.47 27.13 -3.69
N ALA A 20 -28.46 27.58 -4.94
CA ALA A 20 -28.22 26.68 -6.10
C ALA A 20 -26.79 26.13 -6.09
N GLU A 21 -25.77 26.99 -5.91
CA GLU A 21 -24.37 26.60 -5.84
C GLU A 21 -24.10 25.68 -4.64
N THR A 22 -24.73 25.98 -3.48
CA THR A 22 -24.64 25.13 -2.29
C THR A 22 -25.22 23.73 -2.56
N ARG A 23 -26.35 23.65 -3.25
CA ARG A 23 -27.00 22.39 -3.62
C ARG A 23 -26.15 21.59 -4.59
N ASP A 24 -25.57 22.24 -5.59
CA ASP A 24 -24.69 21.62 -6.57
C ASP A 24 -23.39 21.11 -5.93
N MET A 25 -22.78 21.89 -5.04
CA MET A 25 -21.62 21.49 -4.24
C MET A 25 -21.91 20.24 -3.42
N LYS A 26 -23.00 20.24 -2.65
CA LYS A 26 -23.42 19.09 -1.83
C LYS A 26 -23.66 17.86 -2.68
N LYS A 27 -24.34 18.01 -3.82
CA LYS A 27 -24.59 16.91 -4.76
C LYS A 27 -23.31 16.35 -5.33
N ALA A 28 -22.37 17.18 -5.75
CA ALA A 28 -21.09 16.77 -6.32
C ALA A 28 -20.18 16.07 -5.31
N LEU A 29 -20.24 16.50 -4.04
CA LEU A 29 -19.40 15.96 -2.96
C LEU A 29 -20.11 14.89 -2.11
N THR A 30 -21.31 14.47 -2.47
CA THR A 30 -21.97 13.29 -1.90
C THR A 30 -21.71 12.12 -2.83
N VAL A 31 -20.78 11.25 -2.44
CA VAL A 31 -20.33 10.12 -3.26
C VAL A 31 -20.98 8.81 -2.83
N LYS A 32 -21.20 7.91 -3.77
CA LYS A 32 -21.78 6.60 -3.54
C LYS A 32 -20.89 5.51 -4.15
N PRO A 33 -20.43 4.52 -3.38
CA PRO A 33 -19.68 3.41 -3.91
C PRO A 33 -20.52 2.55 -4.87
N ASN A 34 -19.94 2.14 -5.99
CA ASN A 34 -20.52 1.11 -6.82
C ASN A 34 -20.35 -0.25 -6.13
N VAL A 35 -21.44 -0.90 -5.77
CA VAL A 35 -21.42 -2.23 -5.16
C VAL A 35 -21.72 -3.27 -6.21
N ALA A 36 -21.07 -4.43 -6.11
CA ALA A 36 -21.38 -5.56 -6.99
C ALA A 36 -22.84 -6.00 -6.80
N PRO A 37 -23.52 -6.47 -7.87
CA PRO A 37 -24.86 -7.02 -7.76
C PRO A 37 -24.93 -8.08 -6.65
N GLY A 38 -25.96 -8.04 -5.81
CA GLY A 38 -26.15 -8.98 -4.70
C GLY A 38 -25.69 -8.51 -3.30
N PHE A 39 -24.93 -7.41 -3.18
CA PHE A 39 -24.44 -6.91 -1.89
C PHE A 39 -25.25 -5.75 -1.27
N GLY A 40 -26.46 -5.48 -1.76
CA GLY A 40 -27.27 -4.35 -1.32
C GLY A 40 -26.83 -3.02 -1.93
N ALA A 41 -27.50 -1.93 -1.54
CA ALA A 41 -27.11 -0.59 -1.95
C ALA A 41 -26.14 0.00 -0.91
N ALA A 42 -24.98 0.52 -1.36
CA ALA A 42 -24.13 1.30 -0.47
C ALA A 42 -24.84 2.64 -0.14
N GLU A 43 -24.69 3.09 1.08
CA GLU A 43 -25.16 4.42 1.47
C GLU A 43 -24.22 5.51 0.91
N PRO A 44 -24.78 6.61 0.40
CA PRO A 44 -23.97 7.74 -0.02
C PRO A 44 -23.42 8.48 1.21
N PHE A 45 -22.21 9.02 1.10
CA PHE A 45 -21.58 9.79 2.17
C PHE A 45 -21.01 11.13 1.68
N PRO A 46 -21.03 12.17 2.53
CA PRO A 46 -20.53 13.49 2.16
C PRO A 46 -19.02 13.59 2.33
N LEU A 47 -18.36 14.30 1.42
CA LEU A 47 -16.94 14.69 1.50
C LEU A 47 -16.77 16.18 1.87
N TYR A 48 -17.81 16.79 2.38
CA TYR A 48 -17.80 18.19 2.84
C TYR A 48 -18.20 18.27 4.31
N PHE A 49 -17.75 19.32 4.96
CA PHE A 49 -18.09 19.63 6.35
C PHE A 49 -18.61 21.06 6.43
N GLU A 50 -19.34 21.36 7.50
CA GLU A 50 -19.82 22.71 7.75
C GLU A 50 -19.51 23.19 9.17
N SER A 51 -19.32 24.48 9.29
CA SER A 51 -19.39 25.23 10.54
C SER A 51 -20.54 26.23 10.49
N GLY A 52 -20.72 27.01 11.53
CA GLY A 52 -21.73 28.07 11.52
C GLY A 52 -21.63 29.00 10.31
N THR A 53 -20.40 29.32 9.87
CA THR A 53 -20.14 30.35 8.84
C THR A 53 -19.49 29.81 7.55
N ARG A 54 -18.96 28.61 7.54
CA ARG A 54 -18.16 28.10 6.41
C ARG A 54 -18.52 26.70 5.99
N TRP A 55 -18.35 26.43 4.68
CA TRP A 55 -18.22 25.12 4.09
C TRP A 55 -16.74 24.76 3.98
N TYR A 56 -16.41 23.48 4.22
CA TYR A 56 -15.08 22.92 4.02
C TYR A 56 -15.20 21.79 3.01
N VAL A 57 -14.47 21.88 1.92
CA VAL A 57 -14.49 20.92 0.82
C VAL A 57 -13.08 20.37 0.58
N PRO A 58 -12.92 19.22 -0.10
CA PRO A 58 -11.61 18.70 -0.46
C PRO A 58 -10.78 19.74 -1.19
N ARG A 59 -9.51 19.84 -0.84
CA ARG A 59 -8.62 20.92 -1.27
C ARG A 59 -8.58 21.11 -2.77
N PHE A 60 -8.31 20.06 -3.53
CA PHE A 60 -8.13 20.16 -4.98
C PHE A 60 -9.45 20.30 -5.73
N TRP A 61 -10.53 19.74 -5.20
CA TRP A 61 -11.86 20.02 -5.70
C TRP A 61 -12.24 21.51 -5.56
N GLY A 62 -11.91 22.09 -4.40
CA GLY A 62 -12.14 23.52 -4.16
C GLY A 62 -11.29 24.40 -5.08
N LEU A 63 -10.00 24.07 -5.25
CA LEU A 63 -9.10 24.79 -6.16
C LEU A 63 -9.55 24.73 -7.62
N GLU A 64 -10.03 23.57 -8.08
CA GLU A 64 -10.55 23.38 -9.44
C GLU A 64 -11.85 24.18 -9.66
N ARG A 65 -12.75 24.18 -8.68
CA ARG A 65 -14.08 24.77 -8.80
C ARG A 65 -14.10 26.28 -8.58
N TYR A 66 -13.31 26.76 -7.63
CA TYR A 66 -13.36 28.15 -7.16
C TYR A 66 -12.05 28.93 -7.36
N GLY A 67 -11.03 28.29 -7.89
CA GLY A 67 -9.73 28.90 -8.15
C GLY A 67 -8.83 29.04 -6.92
N SER A 68 -7.83 29.91 -7.03
CA SER A 68 -6.88 30.18 -5.96
C SER A 68 -7.56 30.84 -4.75
N PRO A 69 -7.30 30.38 -3.52
CA PRO A 69 -7.90 30.98 -2.33
C PRO A 69 -7.26 32.36 -2.02
N ASP A 70 -7.99 33.19 -1.29
CA ASP A 70 -7.51 34.49 -0.83
C ASP A 70 -6.40 34.37 0.24
N GLY A 71 -6.30 33.22 0.91
CA GLY A 71 -5.29 32.96 1.93
C GLY A 71 -5.04 31.48 2.19
N ASP A 72 -3.91 31.21 2.84
CA ASP A 72 -3.52 29.87 3.29
C ASP A 72 -3.18 29.91 4.79
N ALA A 73 -4.06 29.36 5.61
CA ALA A 73 -3.92 29.27 7.06
C ALA A 73 -3.36 27.93 7.54
N ARG A 74 -2.88 27.08 6.62
CA ARG A 74 -2.27 25.79 6.99
C ARG A 74 -0.88 26.02 7.58
N SER A 75 -0.52 25.19 8.57
CA SER A 75 0.84 25.20 9.09
C SER A 75 1.84 24.76 8.01
N ALA A 76 2.97 25.44 7.94
CA ALA A 76 4.11 24.99 7.14
C ALA A 76 4.81 23.77 7.73
N GLY A 77 4.45 23.40 8.96
CA GLY A 77 5.14 22.36 9.75
C GLY A 77 6.51 22.81 10.25
N LYS A 78 7.04 22.11 11.22
CA LYS A 78 8.40 22.31 11.74
C LYS A 78 9.42 21.77 10.75
N ASP A 79 10.63 22.31 10.80
CA ASP A 79 11.72 21.81 9.97
C ASP A 79 12.24 20.46 10.47
N LEU A 80 12.68 19.65 9.53
CA LEU A 80 13.42 18.43 9.80
C LEU A 80 14.82 18.82 10.31
N ARG A 81 15.38 18.08 11.25
CA ARG A 81 16.73 18.33 11.75
C ARG A 81 17.74 18.37 10.61
N PRO A 82 18.64 19.38 10.56
CA PRO A 82 19.54 19.61 9.43
C PRO A 82 20.49 18.43 9.13
N GLU A 83 20.88 17.69 10.17
CA GLU A 83 21.78 16.53 10.05
C GLU A 83 21.11 15.30 9.42
N LEU A 84 19.77 15.29 9.31
CA LEU A 84 19.05 14.19 8.70
C LEU A 84 19.10 14.30 7.17
N VAL A 85 19.89 13.44 6.57
CA VAL A 85 20.05 13.37 5.12
C VAL A 85 19.76 11.96 4.62
N PHE A 86 19.28 11.90 3.40
CA PHE A 86 19.10 10.63 2.70
C PHE A 86 20.46 10.06 2.29
N ASN A 87 20.83 8.91 2.84
CA ASN A 87 22.17 8.32 2.69
C ASN A 87 22.33 7.39 1.49
N LYS A 88 21.35 7.36 0.59
CA LYS A 88 21.34 6.50 -0.61
C LYS A 88 21.16 7.34 -1.87
N SER A 89 21.20 6.72 -3.05
CA SER A 89 21.03 7.40 -4.34
C SER A 89 19.77 6.90 -5.06
N LEU A 90 19.06 7.82 -5.71
CA LEU A 90 17.97 7.46 -6.63
C LEU A 90 18.55 6.86 -7.92
N ARG A 91 17.85 5.94 -8.52
CA ARG A 91 18.15 5.41 -9.85
C ARG A 91 17.76 6.43 -10.92
N ALA A 92 18.41 6.38 -12.09
CA ALA A 92 18.17 7.33 -13.17
C ALA A 92 16.68 7.39 -13.59
N GLU A 93 16.01 6.24 -13.63
CA GLU A 93 14.58 6.15 -13.96
C GLU A 93 13.64 6.74 -12.89
N GLN A 94 14.13 6.99 -11.68
CA GLN A 94 13.35 7.60 -10.58
C GLN A 94 13.42 9.13 -10.60
N LEU A 95 14.45 9.72 -11.21
CA LEU A 95 14.65 11.17 -11.22
C LEU A 95 13.50 11.93 -11.90
N PRO A 96 13.03 11.56 -13.09
CA PRO A 96 11.90 12.26 -13.71
C PRO A 96 10.62 12.21 -12.88
N ILE A 97 10.44 11.14 -12.10
CA ILE A 97 9.26 10.94 -11.26
C ILE A 97 9.25 11.94 -10.09
N VAL A 98 10.36 12.02 -9.38
CA VAL A 98 10.49 12.95 -8.25
C VAL A 98 10.51 14.40 -8.70
N ASP A 99 11.08 14.71 -9.87
CA ASP A 99 11.07 16.06 -10.42
C ASP A 99 9.66 16.50 -10.85
N ALA A 100 8.87 15.62 -11.45
CA ALA A 100 7.46 15.90 -11.76
C ALA A 100 6.63 16.18 -10.50
N PHE A 101 6.90 15.47 -9.40
CA PHE A 101 6.23 15.71 -8.13
C PHE A 101 6.66 17.04 -7.49
N LYS A 102 7.95 17.38 -7.53
CA LYS A 102 8.48 18.68 -7.06
C LYS A 102 7.88 19.84 -7.84
N ALA A 103 7.79 19.71 -9.17
CA ALA A 103 7.15 20.71 -10.04
C ALA A 103 5.67 20.94 -9.70
N GLY A 104 5.00 19.98 -9.07
CA GLY A 104 3.65 20.09 -8.53
C GLY A 104 3.56 20.65 -7.11
N ASP A 105 4.55 21.41 -6.66
CA ASP A 105 4.66 21.96 -5.30
C ASP A 105 4.50 20.87 -4.22
N TYR A 106 5.11 19.72 -4.42
CA TYR A 106 5.04 18.58 -3.50
C TYR A 106 3.61 18.14 -3.16
N ASN A 107 2.69 18.22 -4.13
CA ASN A 107 1.31 17.80 -3.97
C ASN A 107 0.83 16.97 -5.16
N GLY A 108 0.21 15.85 -4.87
CA GLY A 108 -0.36 14.94 -5.88
C GLY A 108 0.04 13.49 -5.68
N LEU A 109 -0.10 12.69 -6.73
CA LEU A 109 0.14 11.26 -6.70
C LEU A 109 1.32 10.85 -7.58
N ILE A 110 2.07 9.87 -7.09
CA ILE A 110 3.03 9.08 -7.86
C ILE A 110 2.44 7.68 -8.05
N CYS A 111 2.14 7.33 -9.29
CA CYS A 111 1.51 6.07 -9.66
C CYS A 111 2.48 5.22 -10.49
N VAL A 112 3.22 4.34 -9.82
CA VAL A 112 4.21 3.48 -10.48
C VAL A 112 4.10 2.02 -10.00
N PRO A 113 4.48 1.03 -10.81
CA PRO A 113 4.35 -0.39 -10.47
C PRO A 113 5.08 -0.77 -9.18
N CYS A 114 4.71 -1.92 -8.60
CA CYS A 114 5.44 -2.52 -7.49
C CYS A 114 6.89 -2.81 -7.89
N GLY A 115 7.83 -2.63 -6.95
CA GLY A 115 9.26 -2.81 -7.19
C GLY A 115 9.96 -1.59 -7.79
N PHE A 116 9.24 -0.55 -8.20
CA PHE A 116 9.83 0.67 -8.76
C PHE A 116 10.48 1.59 -7.71
N GLY A 117 10.30 1.27 -6.41
CA GLY A 117 10.91 2.02 -5.30
C GLY A 117 10.08 3.22 -4.85
N LYS A 118 8.73 3.10 -4.82
CA LYS A 118 7.82 4.15 -4.32
C LYS A 118 8.24 4.68 -2.95
N THR A 119 8.42 3.79 -1.98
CA THR A 119 8.84 4.12 -0.61
C THR A 119 10.16 4.88 -0.59
N PHE A 120 11.11 4.44 -1.40
CA PHE A 120 12.44 5.03 -1.51
C PHE A 120 12.40 6.47 -2.04
N MET A 121 11.62 6.71 -3.11
CA MET A 121 11.40 8.05 -3.67
C MET A 121 10.68 8.96 -2.67
N ALA A 122 9.70 8.44 -1.93
CA ALA A 122 8.95 9.22 -0.93
C ALA A 122 9.84 9.66 0.24
N ILE A 123 10.73 8.79 0.74
CA ILE A 123 11.71 9.14 1.77
C ILE A 123 12.68 10.19 1.26
N TRP A 124 13.18 10.04 0.03
CA TRP A 124 14.04 11.05 -0.59
C TRP A 124 13.35 12.41 -0.70
N LEU A 125 12.09 12.44 -1.17
CA LEU A 125 11.27 13.67 -1.26
C LEU A 125 11.07 14.34 0.10
N ALA A 126 10.85 13.55 1.17
CA ALA A 126 10.73 14.08 2.53
C ALA A 126 12.02 14.79 2.98
N CYS A 127 13.18 14.20 2.69
CA CYS A 127 14.48 14.82 2.98
C CYS A 127 14.72 16.08 2.13
N GLN A 128 14.26 16.11 0.87
CA GLN A 128 14.39 17.30 0.02
C GLN A 128 13.52 18.45 0.50
N LEU A 129 12.31 18.16 0.95
CA LEU A 129 11.38 19.16 1.47
C LEU A 129 11.82 19.74 2.83
N LYS A 130 12.65 19.01 3.57
CA LYS A 130 13.20 19.40 4.89
C LYS A 130 12.12 19.78 5.92
N LYS A 131 10.98 19.12 5.89
CA LYS A 131 9.90 19.29 6.87
C LYS A 131 9.67 18.00 7.64
N ARG A 132 9.24 18.10 8.91
CA ARG A 132 8.73 16.93 9.64
C ARG A 132 7.56 16.35 8.87
N PHE A 133 7.46 15.02 8.82
CA PHE A 133 6.52 14.36 7.94
C PHE A 133 5.77 13.20 8.58
N LEU A 134 4.62 12.91 8.00
CA LEU A 134 3.77 11.77 8.36
C LEU A 134 3.86 10.70 7.26
N VAL A 135 3.78 9.45 7.67
CA VAL A 135 3.58 8.30 6.78
C VAL A 135 2.30 7.59 7.22
N VAL A 136 1.30 7.54 6.35
CA VAL A 136 0.00 6.94 6.63
C VAL A 136 -0.11 5.61 5.90
N VAL A 137 -0.34 4.54 6.66
CA VAL A 137 -0.44 3.17 6.15
C VAL A 137 -1.70 2.49 6.66
N HIS A 138 -2.16 1.46 5.95
CA HIS A 138 -3.42 0.78 6.28
C HIS A 138 -3.23 -0.62 6.91
N GLN A 139 -1.99 -1.08 7.06
CA GLN A 139 -1.67 -2.37 7.67
C GLN A 139 -0.42 -2.27 8.56
N GLU A 140 -0.43 -3.04 9.64
CA GLU A 140 0.60 -2.99 10.68
C GLU A 140 1.99 -3.39 10.15
N PHE A 141 2.06 -4.41 9.31
CA PHE A 141 3.35 -4.82 8.73
C PHE A 141 3.97 -3.72 7.82
N LEU A 142 3.15 -2.85 7.21
CA LEU A 142 3.66 -1.70 6.47
C LEU A 142 4.30 -0.67 7.41
N MET A 143 3.78 -0.51 8.64
CA MET A 143 4.44 0.35 9.64
C MET A 143 5.86 -0.11 9.92
N GLU A 144 6.06 -1.43 10.11
CA GLU A 144 7.40 -2.00 10.34
C GLU A 144 8.29 -1.87 9.12
N GLN A 145 7.74 -2.12 7.93
CA GLN A 145 8.49 -1.95 6.68
C GLN A 145 8.95 -0.50 6.50
N TRP A 146 8.05 0.47 6.70
CA TRP A 146 8.39 1.88 6.61
C TRP A 146 9.43 2.27 7.67
N ARG A 147 9.32 1.74 8.90
CA ARG A 147 10.32 1.97 9.95
C ARG A 147 11.70 1.49 9.52
N LYS A 148 11.83 0.24 9.07
CA LYS A 148 13.10 -0.34 8.59
C LYS A 148 13.68 0.48 7.43
N GLU A 149 12.85 0.90 6.47
CA GLU A 149 13.30 1.69 5.31
C GLU A 149 13.73 3.12 5.72
N LEU A 150 13.02 3.76 6.65
CA LEU A 150 13.37 5.08 7.18
C LEU A 150 14.70 5.04 7.94
N GLU A 151 14.85 4.11 8.88
CA GLU A 151 16.07 3.92 9.67
C GLU A 151 17.27 3.59 8.78
N GLY A 152 17.07 2.75 7.76
CA GLY A 152 18.10 2.38 6.79
C GLY A 152 18.43 3.47 5.75
N SER A 153 17.57 4.47 5.58
CA SER A 153 17.76 5.55 4.59
C SER A 153 18.10 6.90 5.19
N ILE A 154 17.74 7.13 6.45
CA ILE A 154 17.99 8.38 7.20
C ILE A 154 18.56 8.01 8.57
N PRO A 155 19.87 7.82 8.69
CA PRO A 155 20.49 7.45 9.97
C PRO A 155 20.17 8.46 11.08
N GLY A 156 19.78 7.96 12.24
CA GLY A 156 19.45 8.77 13.41
C GLY A 156 18.08 9.45 13.40
N ILE A 157 17.19 9.09 12.46
CA ILE A 157 15.81 9.58 12.43
C ILE A 157 15.01 9.07 13.64
N ARG A 158 14.21 9.95 14.24
CA ARG A 158 13.36 9.68 15.39
C ARG A 158 11.92 9.46 14.91
N ILE A 159 11.44 8.22 15.03
CA ILE A 159 10.15 7.81 14.46
C ILE A 159 9.11 7.66 15.56
N GLY A 160 8.08 8.51 15.53
CA GLY A 160 6.89 8.36 16.35
C GLY A 160 5.84 7.45 15.69
N VAL A 161 4.80 7.11 16.43
CA VAL A 161 3.73 6.20 16.00
C VAL A 161 2.37 6.75 16.41
N ILE A 162 1.38 6.64 15.50
CA ILE A 162 -0.05 6.74 15.82
C ILE A 162 -0.71 5.39 15.51
N GLN A 163 -0.99 4.63 16.57
CA GLN A 163 -1.64 3.33 16.47
C GLN A 163 -2.42 3.06 17.76
N GLN A 164 -3.72 2.82 17.65
CA GLN A 164 -4.62 2.65 18.81
C GLN A 164 -4.48 3.83 19.79
N ASP A 165 -4.12 3.60 21.04
CA ASP A 165 -3.96 4.63 22.06
C ASP A 165 -2.56 5.27 22.07
N LYS A 166 -1.63 4.73 21.32
CA LYS A 166 -0.28 5.27 21.22
C LYS A 166 -0.25 6.44 20.23
N VAL A 167 0.06 7.65 20.74
CA VAL A 167 0.12 8.89 19.97
C VAL A 167 1.45 9.59 20.24
N GLN A 168 2.37 9.49 19.30
CA GLN A 168 3.75 9.99 19.42
C GLN A 168 4.03 11.01 18.30
N THR A 169 3.51 12.23 18.45
CA THR A 169 3.64 13.30 17.45
C THR A 169 4.44 14.51 17.91
N GLY A 170 4.64 14.66 19.21
CA GLY A 170 5.34 15.80 19.82
C GLY A 170 6.70 15.46 20.37
N THR A 171 6.91 15.77 21.63
CA THR A 171 8.15 15.49 22.36
C THR A 171 8.23 14.02 22.75
N MET A 172 9.38 13.42 22.59
CA MET A 172 9.64 12.05 23.05
C MET A 172 9.64 12.02 24.59
N GLU A 173 8.99 11.03 25.16
CA GLU A 173 9.15 10.75 26.58
C GLU A 173 10.60 10.36 26.87
N VAL A 174 11.32 11.21 27.56
CA VAL A 174 12.65 10.87 28.09
C VAL A 174 12.44 9.93 29.26
N LYS A 175 12.93 8.70 29.14
CA LYS A 175 12.91 7.77 30.29
C LYS A 175 13.63 8.43 31.45
N THR A 176 12.90 8.69 32.51
CA THR A 176 13.52 9.15 33.76
C THR A 176 14.50 8.07 34.24
N PRO A 177 15.78 8.40 34.46
CA PRO A 177 16.77 7.43 34.91
C PRO A 177 16.28 6.66 36.13
N ASN A 178 16.62 5.40 36.21
CA ASN A 178 16.34 4.63 37.44
C ASN A 178 17.26 5.07 38.60
N ILE A 179 16.97 4.60 39.81
CA ILE A 179 17.71 5.03 41.02
C ILE A 179 19.21 4.70 40.90
N ASP A 180 19.55 3.57 40.33
CA ASP A 180 20.94 3.12 40.19
C ASP A 180 21.71 3.95 39.17
N GLU A 181 21.08 4.27 38.03
CA GLU A 181 21.63 5.19 37.03
C GLU A 181 21.84 6.60 37.62
N LEU A 182 20.87 7.10 38.39
CA LEU A 182 21.00 8.39 39.09
C LEU A 182 22.17 8.40 40.07
N LYS A 183 22.34 7.34 40.87
CA LYS A 183 23.47 7.21 41.81
C LYS A 183 24.81 7.17 41.08
N VAL A 184 24.91 6.45 39.97
CA VAL A 184 26.15 6.40 39.16
C VAL A 184 26.51 7.79 38.65
N ARG A 185 25.54 8.52 38.07
CA ARG A 185 25.75 9.88 37.51
C ARG A 185 26.12 10.88 38.63
N LEU A 186 25.39 10.87 39.75
CA LEU A 186 25.70 11.74 40.89
C LEU A 186 27.08 11.47 41.44
N LYS A 187 27.49 10.20 41.53
CA LYS A 187 28.83 9.82 41.99
C LYS A 187 29.92 10.34 41.03
N ALA A 188 29.69 10.31 39.73
CA ALA A 188 30.62 10.88 38.73
C ALA A 188 30.82 12.40 38.93
N HIS A 189 29.80 13.11 39.42
CA HIS A 189 29.87 14.54 39.75
C HIS A 189 30.28 14.82 41.19
N GLY A 190 30.66 13.81 41.96
CA GLY A 190 31.05 13.96 43.38
C GLY A 190 29.90 14.35 44.31
N LEU A 191 28.66 14.11 43.90
CA LEU A 191 27.46 14.48 44.66
C LEU A 191 26.95 13.33 45.52
N LYS A 192 26.17 13.68 46.55
CA LYS A 192 25.59 12.72 47.50
C LYS A 192 24.59 11.79 46.81
N VAL A 193 24.71 10.46 46.96
CA VAL A 193 23.91 9.42 46.29
C VAL A 193 22.77 8.86 47.11
N GLY A 194 22.53 9.38 48.33
CA GLY A 194 21.41 8.99 49.19
C GLY A 194 20.20 9.89 49.01
N GLY A 195 19.01 9.32 49.22
CA GLY A 195 17.73 10.03 49.10
C GLY A 195 16.70 9.31 48.26
N THR A 196 15.52 9.88 48.16
CA THR A 196 14.44 9.43 47.27
C THR A 196 14.81 9.67 45.80
N LYS A 197 14.15 8.98 44.87
CA LYS A 197 14.36 9.18 43.44
C LYS A 197 14.23 10.65 43.04
N GLN A 198 13.27 11.37 43.62
CA GLN A 198 13.03 12.78 43.31
C GLN A 198 14.20 13.66 43.80
N GLU A 199 14.68 13.45 45.02
CA GLU A 199 15.84 14.18 45.57
C GLU A 199 17.13 13.94 44.78
N LEU A 200 17.32 12.71 44.28
CA LEU A 200 18.45 12.38 43.41
C LEU A 200 18.35 13.10 42.05
N LEU A 201 17.16 13.14 41.45
CA LEU A 201 16.87 13.88 40.22
C LEU A 201 17.12 15.39 40.41
N ASP A 202 16.57 15.99 41.44
CA ASP A 202 16.69 17.42 41.70
C ASP A 202 18.16 17.81 41.94
N ARG A 203 18.90 16.94 42.62
CA ARG A 203 20.34 17.14 42.83
C ARG A 203 21.14 17.00 41.51
N LEU A 204 20.79 16.06 40.66
CA LEU A 204 21.43 15.90 39.35
C LEU A 204 21.19 17.11 38.44
N ARG A 205 19.98 17.69 38.48
CA ARG A 205 19.61 18.90 37.74
C ARG A 205 20.45 20.12 38.07
N THR A 206 21.06 20.17 39.28
CA THR A 206 21.95 21.29 39.64
C THR A 206 23.28 21.30 38.88
N VAL A 207 23.70 20.14 38.36
CA VAL A 207 24.98 19.97 37.64
C VAL A 207 24.81 19.53 36.20
N GLU A 208 23.72 18.87 35.90
CA GLU A 208 23.36 18.47 34.54
C GLU A 208 22.03 19.17 34.18
N PRO A 209 22.05 20.11 33.22
CA PRO A 209 20.82 20.72 32.75
C PRO A 209 19.89 19.65 32.15
N GLU A 210 18.59 19.82 32.31
CA GLU A 210 17.64 18.94 31.68
C GLU A 210 17.92 18.89 30.16
N PRO A 211 18.00 17.68 29.58
CA PRO A 211 18.21 17.57 28.16
C PRO A 211 17.07 18.30 27.43
N ALA A 212 17.42 19.06 26.40
CA ALA A 212 16.43 19.74 25.57
C ALA A 212 15.37 18.73 25.13
N PRO A 213 14.09 19.15 25.08
CA PRO A 213 13.01 18.25 24.65
C PRO A 213 13.32 17.68 23.27
N VAL A 214 13.34 16.36 23.19
CA VAL A 214 13.63 15.63 21.96
C VAL A 214 12.32 15.38 21.22
N GLU A 215 12.18 15.89 20.02
CA GLU A 215 10.97 15.71 19.21
C GLU A 215 11.13 14.57 18.20
N TYR A 216 10.01 13.98 17.79
CA TYR A 216 9.97 13.04 16.68
C TYR A 216 10.16 13.79 15.37
N ASP A 217 10.96 13.25 14.46
CA ASP A 217 11.23 13.82 13.12
C ASP A 217 10.11 13.45 12.13
N CYS A 218 9.60 12.23 12.28
CA CYS A 218 8.45 11.75 11.51
C CYS A 218 7.55 10.90 12.39
N CYS A 219 6.34 10.62 11.89
CA CYS A 219 5.39 9.73 12.56
C CYS A 219 4.77 8.78 11.55
N ILE A 220 4.74 7.47 11.88
CA ILE A 220 4.02 6.47 11.09
C ILE A 220 2.64 6.27 11.71
N CYS A 221 1.60 6.49 10.90
CA CYS A 221 0.21 6.53 11.35
C CYS A 221 -0.58 5.35 10.76
N MET A 222 -1.29 4.62 11.62
CA MET A 222 -2.29 3.66 11.16
C MET A 222 -3.56 4.41 10.74
N ILE A 223 -3.98 4.25 9.49
CA ILE A 223 -5.13 4.97 8.93
C ILE A 223 -6.41 4.73 9.71
N GLN A 224 -6.64 3.50 10.20
CA GLN A 224 -7.81 3.14 11.01
C GLN A 224 -7.87 3.98 12.29
N THR A 225 -6.72 4.18 12.94
CA THR A 225 -6.63 5.00 14.15
C THR A 225 -6.89 6.46 13.84
N VAL A 226 -6.34 6.98 12.74
CA VAL A 226 -6.56 8.37 12.35
C VAL A 226 -8.02 8.63 11.97
N ALA A 227 -8.64 7.70 11.25
CA ALA A 227 -10.01 7.82 10.76
C ALA A 227 -11.10 7.62 11.84
N SER A 228 -10.78 6.92 12.94
CA SER A 228 -11.77 6.47 13.94
C SER A 228 -12.18 7.53 14.96
N ARG A 229 -11.47 8.67 15.03
CA ARG A 229 -11.71 9.71 16.05
C ARG A 229 -11.39 11.12 15.53
N SER A 230 -11.93 12.12 16.22
CA SER A 230 -11.57 13.52 15.98
C SER A 230 -10.23 13.84 16.67
N TRP A 231 -9.40 14.63 16.00
CA TRP A 231 -8.08 15.01 16.47
C TRP A 231 -7.99 16.50 16.77
N PRO A 232 -7.32 16.90 17.87
CA PRO A 232 -6.92 18.29 18.05
C PRO A 232 -6.00 18.73 16.88
N ILE A 233 -6.14 19.98 16.45
CA ILE A 233 -5.31 20.55 15.35
C ILE A 233 -3.82 20.41 15.67
N SER A 234 -3.45 20.67 16.92
CA SER A 234 -2.07 20.57 17.41
C SER A 234 -1.41 19.20 17.20
N THR A 235 -2.19 18.12 17.02
CA THR A 235 -1.66 16.78 16.80
C THR A 235 -0.85 16.70 15.51
N PHE A 236 -1.30 17.36 14.44
CA PHE A 236 -0.67 17.27 13.11
C PHE A 236 0.00 18.58 12.67
N GLU A 237 -0.21 19.70 13.38
CA GLU A 237 0.28 21.02 13.01
C GLU A 237 1.81 21.11 12.87
N GLY A 238 2.54 20.28 13.63
CA GLY A 238 4.01 20.20 13.54
C GLY A 238 4.55 19.54 12.28
N PHE A 239 3.71 18.93 11.44
CA PHE A 239 4.11 18.23 10.22
C PHE A 239 3.77 19.05 8.98
N GLY A 240 4.76 19.23 8.09
CA GLY A 240 4.58 19.99 6.83
C GLY A 240 4.33 19.09 5.62
N PHE A 241 4.55 17.78 5.74
CA PHE A 241 4.39 16.82 4.67
C PHE A 241 3.69 15.55 5.15
N ALA A 242 2.80 14.99 4.34
CA ALA A 242 2.16 13.70 4.61
C ALA A 242 2.26 12.79 3.39
N ILE A 243 2.69 11.56 3.62
CA ILE A 243 2.82 10.49 2.63
C ILE A 243 1.74 9.46 2.91
N PHE A 244 0.87 9.19 1.94
CA PHE A 244 -0.18 8.18 2.01
C PHE A 244 0.21 6.99 1.13
N ASP A 245 0.61 5.90 1.76
CA ASP A 245 0.97 4.68 1.03
C ASP A 245 -0.28 3.90 0.65
N GLU A 246 -0.26 3.29 -0.55
CA GLU A 246 -1.40 2.63 -1.20
C GLU A 246 -2.69 3.45 -1.10
N CYS A 247 -2.60 4.74 -1.49
CA CYS A 247 -3.63 5.77 -1.30
C CYS A 247 -4.98 5.43 -1.95
N HIS A 248 -5.06 4.43 -2.82
CA HIS A 248 -6.30 3.94 -3.39
C HIS A 248 -7.26 3.34 -2.32
N HIS A 249 -6.77 2.97 -1.14
CA HIS A 249 -7.62 2.57 -0.01
C HIS A 249 -8.40 3.75 0.60
N LEU A 250 -7.92 4.99 0.44
CA LEU A 250 -8.51 6.21 1.03
C LEU A 250 -9.90 6.57 0.50
N GLY A 251 -10.30 6.02 -0.64
CA GLY A 251 -11.63 6.28 -1.22
C GLY A 251 -12.79 5.66 -0.47
N ALA A 252 -12.57 4.78 0.51
CA ALA A 252 -13.63 4.25 1.36
C ALA A 252 -14.11 5.31 2.37
N GLU A 253 -15.41 5.33 2.67
CA GLU A 253 -16.05 6.31 3.58
C GLU A 253 -15.24 6.50 4.87
N HIS A 254 -15.01 5.41 5.59
CA HIS A 254 -14.29 5.45 6.86
C HIS A 254 -12.88 6.06 6.73
N PHE A 255 -12.14 5.68 5.70
CA PHE A 255 -10.76 6.14 5.53
C PHE A 255 -10.64 7.57 4.98
N SER A 256 -11.69 8.09 4.31
CA SER A 256 -11.71 9.48 3.86
C SER A 256 -11.63 10.46 5.04
N ASN A 257 -12.08 10.08 6.24
CA ASN A 257 -11.95 10.86 7.47
C ASN A 257 -10.48 11.14 7.84
N ALA A 258 -9.57 10.24 7.52
CA ALA A 258 -8.14 10.48 7.73
C ALA A 258 -7.61 11.61 6.85
N LEU A 259 -8.12 11.74 5.62
CA LEU A 259 -7.76 12.83 4.70
C LEU A 259 -8.24 14.19 5.19
N VAL A 260 -9.32 14.22 5.96
CA VAL A 260 -9.82 15.46 6.59
C VAL A 260 -8.99 15.82 7.82
N SER A 261 -8.58 14.82 8.59
CA SER A 261 -7.79 15.01 9.81
C SER A 261 -6.35 15.45 9.51
N ILE A 262 -5.76 14.94 8.42
CA ILE A 262 -4.38 15.22 8.01
C ILE A 262 -4.39 16.14 6.79
N GLN A 263 -4.34 17.46 7.02
CA GLN A 263 -4.29 18.50 5.98
C GLN A 263 -2.98 19.28 6.06
N THR A 264 -1.86 18.57 5.84
CA THR A 264 -0.53 19.20 5.77
C THR A 264 -0.40 20.08 4.51
N LYS A 265 0.58 20.98 4.50
CA LYS A 265 0.81 21.86 3.36
C LYS A 265 1.13 21.08 2.09
N HIS A 266 1.91 20.00 2.22
CA HIS A 266 2.32 19.13 1.12
C HIS A 266 1.82 17.70 1.38
N MET A 267 1.32 17.05 0.34
CA MET A 267 0.69 15.73 0.43
C MET A 267 1.07 14.85 -0.76
N LEU A 268 1.58 13.65 -0.49
CA LEU A 268 1.97 12.66 -1.49
C LEU A 268 1.10 11.41 -1.36
N GLY A 269 0.42 11.05 -2.43
CA GLY A 269 -0.20 9.73 -2.58
C GLY A 269 0.69 8.78 -3.37
N LEU A 270 0.90 7.57 -2.85
CA LEU A 270 1.60 6.49 -3.55
C LEU A 270 0.59 5.40 -3.91
N SER A 271 0.62 4.92 -5.14
CA SER A 271 -0.18 3.77 -5.56
C SER A 271 0.44 3.06 -6.76
N ALA A 272 0.25 1.76 -6.86
CA ALA A 272 0.55 1.02 -8.09
C ALA A 272 -0.66 1.03 -9.04
N THR A 273 -1.87 1.11 -8.49
CA THR A 273 -3.14 1.01 -9.22
C THR A 273 -4.10 2.11 -8.73
N PRO A 274 -4.08 3.30 -9.35
CA PRO A 274 -4.90 4.42 -8.88
C PRO A 274 -6.40 4.24 -9.14
N LYS A 275 -6.80 3.22 -9.92
CA LYS A 275 -8.20 2.93 -10.21
C LYS A 275 -8.83 2.01 -9.17
N ARG A 276 -10.01 2.40 -8.68
CA ARG A 276 -10.84 1.62 -7.75
C ARG A 276 -11.96 0.87 -8.49
N ILE A 277 -12.42 -0.23 -7.90
CA ILE A 277 -13.55 -1.01 -8.45
C ILE A 277 -14.87 -0.29 -8.18
N ASP A 278 -14.96 0.42 -7.05
CA ASP A 278 -16.16 1.11 -6.59
C ASP A 278 -16.38 2.49 -7.22
N GLY A 279 -15.50 2.93 -8.13
CA GLY A 279 -15.60 4.19 -8.86
C GLY A 279 -15.28 5.44 -8.02
N LEU A 280 -14.77 5.28 -6.81
CA LEU A 280 -14.41 6.38 -5.91
C LEU A 280 -12.97 6.89 -6.11
N ASP A 281 -12.44 6.80 -7.32
CA ASP A 281 -11.09 7.28 -7.66
C ASP A 281 -10.91 8.77 -7.38
N ASN A 282 -11.96 9.57 -7.58
CA ASN A 282 -11.91 11.02 -7.39
C ASN A 282 -11.73 11.42 -5.93
N VAL A 283 -12.12 10.59 -4.96
CA VAL A 283 -12.05 10.95 -3.54
C VAL A 283 -10.63 11.31 -3.12
N PHE A 284 -9.67 10.41 -3.34
CA PHE A 284 -8.29 10.69 -2.94
C PHE A 284 -7.63 11.74 -3.84
N LEU A 285 -8.02 11.88 -5.13
CA LEU A 285 -7.53 12.92 -6.02
C LEU A 285 -7.97 14.31 -5.55
N TRP A 286 -9.20 14.47 -5.09
CA TRP A 286 -9.71 15.74 -4.58
C TRP A 286 -9.00 16.20 -3.31
N PHE A 287 -8.47 15.28 -2.50
CA PHE A 287 -7.71 15.61 -1.29
C PHE A 287 -6.21 15.75 -1.51
N LEU A 288 -5.59 14.81 -2.24
CA LEU A 288 -4.13 14.72 -2.40
C LEU A 288 -3.61 15.50 -3.61
N GLY A 289 -4.45 15.70 -4.62
CA GLY A 289 -4.10 16.37 -5.87
C GLY A 289 -4.02 15.43 -7.08
N PRO A 290 -3.65 15.98 -8.25
CA PRO A 290 -3.60 15.22 -9.50
C PRO A 290 -2.45 14.21 -9.51
N ILE A 291 -2.55 13.24 -10.43
CA ILE A 291 -1.46 12.32 -10.70
C ILE A 291 -0.33 13.11 -11.38
N ARG A 292 0.81 13.24 -10.70
CA ARG A 292 1.99 13.96 -11.20
C ARG A 292 2.83 13.13 -12.11
N TYR A 293 2.88 11.81 -11.83
CA TYR A 293 3.58 10.87 -12.69
C TYR A 293 2.89 9.52 -12.67
N GLN A 294 2.76 8.90 -13.83
CA GLN A 294 2.15 7.58 -13.96
C GLN A 294 2.91 6.71 -14.96
N ILE A 295 3.26 5.52 -14.52
CA ILE A 295 3.64 4.41 -15.40
C ILE A 295 2.44 3.48 -15.51
N LYS A 296 1.75 3.49 -16.65
CA LYS A 296 0.51 2.71 -16.86
C LYS A 296 0.78 1.23 -17.11
N VAL A 297 1.86 0.92 -17.78
CA VAL A 297 2.24 -0.44 -18.19
C VAL A 297 3.68 -0.67 -17.75
N ARG A 298 3.96 -1.84 -17.20
CA ARG A 298 5.33 -2.28 -16.97
C ARG A 298 6.04 -2.40 -18.31
N GLU A 299 7.35 -2.13 -18.38
CA GLU A 299 8.13 -2.39 -19.58
C GLU A 299 7.91 -3.82 -20.07
N ALA A 300 7.78 -3.95 -21.39
CA ALA A 300 7.64 -5.25 -22.03
C ALA A 300 8.80 -6.17 -21.64
N ASP A 301 8.47 -7.38 -21.23
CA ASP A 301 9.46 -8.36 -20.83
C ASP A 301 9.16 -9.73 -21.45
N GLU A 302 9.65 -9.93 -22.66
CA GLU A 302 9.48 -11.16 -23.44
C GLU A 302 10.17 -12.39 -22.79
N THR A 303 11.04 -12.17 -21.81
CA THR A 303 11.68 -13.28 -21.07
C THR A 303 10.74 -13.94 -20.09
N VAL A 304 9.63 -13.27 -19.72
CA VAL A 304 8.63 -13.81 -18.80
C VAL A 304 7.77 -14.86 -19.47
N VAL A 305 7.69 -16.02 -18.86
CA VAL A 305 6.85 -17.13 -19.34
C VAL A 305 5.64 -17.31 -18.44
N VAL A 306 4.45 -17.25 -19.03
CA VAL A 306 3.19 -17.61 -18.36
C VAL A 306 2.78 -19.01 -18.79
N LYS A 307 2.76 -19.93 -17.83
CA LYS A 307 2.33 -21.31 -18.01
C LYS A 307 0.90 -21.47 -17.52
N VAL A 308 -0.07 -21.46 -18.42
CA VAL A 308 -1.48 -21.62 -18.10
C VAL A 308 -1.81 -23.11 -18.06
N LEU A 309 -2.12 -23.63 -16.87
CA LEU A 309 -2.66 -24.97 -16.69
C LEU A 309 -4.18 -24.92 -16.75
N LYS A 310 -4.76 -25.49 -17.80
CA LYS A 310 -6.21 -25.66 -17.90
C LYS A 310 -6.61 -26.91 -17.13
N PHE A 311 -7.46 -26.73 -16.11
CA PHE A 311 -7.95 -27.81 -15.29
C PHE A 311 -9.44 -28.02 -15.47
N THR A 312 -9.85 -29.26 -15.60
CA THR A 312 -11.26 -29.69 -15.64
C THR A 312 -11.39 -31.08 -15.03
N SER A 313 -12.53 -31.36 -14.44
CA SER A 313 -12.92 -32.70 -13.95
C SER A 313 -14.41 -32.89 -14.21
N ALA A 314 -14.82 -34.13 -14.47
CA ALA A 314 -16.21 -34.53 -14.59
C ALA A 314 -16.83 -34.91 -13.23
N ASP A 315 -16.06 -34.84 -12.16
CA ASP A 315 -16.51 -35.08 -10.79
C ASP A 315 -17.43 -33.93 -10.35
N ASP A 316 -18.63 -34.23 -9.88
CA ASP A 316 -19.63 -33.26 -9.43
C ASP A 316 -19.07 -32.38 -8.30
N ALA A 317 -18.19 -32.92 -7.44
CA ALA A 317 -17.51 -32.16 -6.41
C ALA A 317 -16.63 -31.02 -6.95
N TYR A 318 -16.29 -31.06 -8.24
CA TYR A 318 -15.58 -29.98 -8.93
C TYR A 318 -16.49 -29.25 -9.92
N ALA A 319 -17.28 -29.98 -10.71
CA ALA A 319 -17.99 -29.45 -11.88
C ALA A 319 -19.15 -28.52 -11.51
N ASP A 320 -19.83 -28.79 -10.40
CA ASP A 320 -20.97 -28.03 -9.97
C ASP A 320 -20.56 -26.66 -9.41
N GLU A 321 -21.14 -25.57 -9.95
CA GLU A 321 -20.94 -24.23 -9.43
C GLU A 321 -21.93 -23.94 -8.27
N PRO A 322 -21.47 -23.74 -7.04
CA PRO A 322 -22.35 -23.46 -5.90
C PRO A 322 -23.07 -22.12 -6.09
N THR A 323 -24.39 -22.12 -5.91
CA THR A 323 -25.23 -20.94 -6.04
C THR A 323 -25.69 -20.39 -4.69
N ASP A 324 -26.09 -19.13 -4.66
CA ASP A 324 -26.79 -18.51 -3.55
C ASP A 324 -28.32 -18.74 -3.64
N PHE A 325 -29.06 -18.15 -2.71
CA PHE A 325 -30.52 -18.28 -2.67
C PHE A 325 -31.26 -17.62 -3.86
N ARG A 326 -30.55 -16.84 -4.69
CA ARG A 326 -31.08 -16.22 -5.92
C ARG A 326 -30.73 -17.01 -7.17
N GLY A 327 -30.01 -18.12 -7.02
CA GLY A 327 -29.51 -18.92 -8.14
C GLY A 327 -28.26 -18.34 -8.81
N GLU A 328 -27.63 -17.27 -8.25
CA GLU A 328 -26.37 -16.73 -8.76
C GLU A 328 -25.19 -17.50 -8.17
N VAL A 329 -24.11 -17.63 -8.97
CA VAL A 329 -22.89 -18.35 -8.52
C VAL A 329 -22.26 -17.67 -7.33
N ASN A 330 -22.14 -18.40 -6.22
CA ASN A 330 -21.46 -17.95 -5.01
C ASN A 330 -19.95 -18.15 -5.16
N ARG A 331 -19.26 -17.10 -5.59
CA ARG A 331 -17.80 -17.12 -5.84
C ARG A 331 -16.97 -17.50 -4.63
N ALA A 332 -17.41 -17.17 -3.41
CA ALA A 332 -16.66 -17.51 -2.20
C ALA A 332 -16.73 -19.02 -1.93
N ARG A 333 -17.91 -19.64 -2.11
CA ARG A 333 -18.08 -21.10 -2.01
C ARG A 333 -17.37 -21.84 -3.13
N LEU A 334 -17.43 -21.32 -4.37
CA LEU A 334 -16.69 -21.89 -5.49
C LEU A 334 -15.16 -21.85 -5.23
N CYS A 335 -14.65 -20.76 -4.68
CA CYS A 335 -13.23 -20.68 -4.31
C CYS A 335 -12.84 -21.69 -3.22
N ASN A 336 -13.72 -21.96 -2.24
CA ASN A 336 -13.53 -23.01 -1.23
C ASN A 336 -13.49 -24.39 -1.89
N GLN A 337 -14.50 -24.70 -2.70
CA GLN A 337 -14.61 -25.96 -3.43
C GLN A 337 -13.33 -26.26 -4.25
N LEU A 338 -12.86 -25.29 -5.03
CA LEU A 338 -11.64 -25.44 -5.83
C LEU A 338 -10.37 -25.62 -4.97
N ALA A 339 -10.32 -24.99 -3.79
CA ALA A 339 -9.22 -25.13 -2.86
C ALA A 339 -9.22 -26.45 -2.11
N GLU A 340 -10.38 -27.03 -1.87
CA GLU A 340 -10.58 -28.29 -1.15
C GLU A 340 -10.53 -29.51 -2.07
N TYR A 341 -10.64 -29.31 -3.41
CA TYR A 341 -10.61 -30.39 -4.36
C TYR A 341 -9.19 -30.93 -4.57
N GLU A 342 -8.86 -32.02 -3.88
CA GLU A 342 -7.53 -32.63 -3.82
C GLU A 342 -6.93 -32.94 -5.21
N PRO A 343 -7.67 -33.58 -6.18
CA PRO A 343 -7.08 -33.89 -7.48
C PRO A 343 -6.55 -32.67 -8.22
N ARG A 344 -7.20 -31.50 -8.05
CA ARG A 344 -6.75 -30.23 -8.62
C ARG A 344 -5.44 -29.77 -7.97
N THR A 345 -5.36 -29.82 -6.65
CA THR A 345 -4.16 -29.42 -5.88
C THR A 345 -2.98 -30.31 -6.24
N VAL A 346 -3.19 -31.62 -6.39
CA VAL A 346 -2.17 -32.58 -6.84
C VAL A 346 -1.71 -32.27 -8.27
N ALA A 347 -2.64 -31.99 -9.19
CA ALA A 347 -2.30 -31.62 -10.57
C ALA A 347 -1.44 -30.34 -10.62
N ILE A 348 -1.79 -29.32 -9.84
CA ILE A 348 -1.00 -28.08 -9.74
C ILE A 348 0.39 -28.37 -9.17
N ALA A 349 0.48 -29.14 -8.09
CA ALA A 349 1.76 -29.52 -7.49
C ALA A 349 2.67 -30.27 -8.46
N ASN A 350 2.11 -31.14 -9.33
CA ASN A 350 2.86 -31.83 -10.38
C ASN A 350 3.48 -30.86 -11.38
N GLU A 351 2.77 -29.78 -11.74
CA GLU A 351 3.28 -28.75 -12.66
C GLU A 351 4.37 -27.87 -12.01
N LEU A 352 4.32 -27.67 -10.70
CA LEU A 352 5.30 -26.85 -9.98
C LEU A 352 6.59 -27.61 -9.62
N GLU A 353 6.51 -28.93 -9.53
CA GLU A 353 7.64 -29.77 -9.10
C GLU A 353 8.89 -29.65 -9.98
N PRO A 354 8.82 -29.60 -11.33
CA PRO A 354 9.99 -29.38 -12.18
C PRO A 354 10.72 -28.06 -11.84
N ALA A 355 9.98 -26.97 -11.66
CA ALA A 355 10.55 -25.67 -11.28
C ALA A 355 11.27 -25.72 -9.93
N LEU A 356 10.71 -26.45 -8.96
CA LEU A 356 11.34 -26.65 -7.66
C LEU A 356 12.63 -27.46 -7.74
N LYS A 357 12.66 -28.49 -8.59
CA LYS A 357 13.85 -29.31 -8.86
C LYS A 357 14.97 -28.55 -9.56
N GLU A 358 14.61 -27.55 -10.39
CA GLU A 358 15.56 -26.60 -10.99
C GLU A 358 16.18 -25.65 -9.97
N GLY A 359 15.68 -25.60 -8.72
CA GLY A 359 16.15 -24.66 -7.69
C GLY A 359 15.47 -23.28 -7.74
N ARG A 360 14.36 -23.13 -8.46
CA ARG A 360 13.60 -21.88 -8.50
C ARG A 360 13.01 -21.55 -7.13
N LYS A 361 12.90 -20.26 -6.83
CA LYS A 361 12.23 -19.77 -5.63
C LYS A 361 10.77 -19.43 -5.95
N LEU A 362 9.87 -20.23 -5.39
CA LEU A 362 8.45 -20.28 -5.71
C LEU A 362 7.60 -19.55 -4.69
N LEU A 363 6.71 -18.68 -5.18
CA LEU A 363 5.61 -18.07 -4.42
C LEU A 363 4.28 -18.72 -4.82
N VAL A 364 3.62 -19.43 -3.90
CA VAL A 364 2.27 -19.98 -4.11
C VAL A 364 1.23 -19.07 -3.50
N LEU A 365 0.28 -18.61 -4.31
CA LEU A 365 -0.73 -17.63 -3.91
C LEU A 365 -2.14 -18.24 -3.87
N SER A 366 -2.73 -18.26 -2.69
CA SER A 366 -4.10 -18.70 -2.47
C SER A 366 -4.90 -17.70 -1.65
N ASP A 367 -6.23 -17.60 -1.89
CA ASP A 367 -7.14 -16.88 -1.00
C ASP A 367 -7.60 -17.73 0.21
N ARG A 368 -7.13 -18.99 0.31
CA ARG A 368 -7.51 -19.94 1.37
C ARG A 368 -6.27 -20.50 2.08
N ARG A 369 -6.27 -20.39 3.40
CA ARG A 369 -5.15 -20.89 4.23
C ARG A 369 -5.07 -22.41 4.21
N SER A 370 -6.22 -23.10 4.29
CA SER A 370 -6.30 -24.55 4.19
C SER A 370 -5.70 -25.10 2.89
N HIS A 371 -5.86 -24.38 1.77
CA HIS A 371 -5.25 -24.74 0.50
C HIS A 371 -3.71 -24.63 0.54
N LEU A 372 -3.17 -23.61 1.21
CA LEU A 372 -1.73 -23.49 1.42
C LEU A 372 -1.19 -24.63 2.28
N GLU A 373 -1.92 -25.06 3.31
CA GLU A 373 -1.59 -26.21 4.17
C GLU A 373 -1.61 -27.52 3.39
N ALA A 374 -2.55 -27.68 2.45
CA ALA A 374 -2.58 -28.82 1.54
C ALA A 374 -1.32 -28.88 0.63
N PHE A 375 -0.89 -27.72 0.08
CA PHE A 375 0.36 -27.64 -0.68
C PHE A 375 1.59 -27.94 0.17
N GLU A 376 1.65 -27.46 1.41
CA GLU A 376 2.74 -27.78 2.32
C GLU A 376 2.86 -29.30 2.52
N THR A 377 1.73 -29.96 2.81
CA THR A 377 1.68 -31.41 3.00
C THR A 377 2.19 -32.16 1.76
N LEU A 378 1.71 -31.78 0.58
CA LEU A 378 2.13 -32.38 -0.69
C LEU A 378 3.62 -32.18 -0.98
N PHE A 379 4.13 -30.97 -0.80
CA PHE A 379 5.54 -30.68 -1.06
C PHE A 379 6.46 -31.38 -0.08
N LYS A 380 6.10 -31.45 1.20
CA LYS A 380 6.86 -32.23 2.21
C LYS A 380 6.88 -33.71 1.85
N ALA A 381 5.76 -34.30 1.44
CA ALA A 381 5.68 -35.69 1.01
C ALA A 381 6.57 -36.00 -0.22
N ARG A 382 6.87 -34.97 -1.04
CA ARG A 382 7.75 -35.05 -2.21
C ARG A 382 9.22 -34.69 -1.91
N GLY A 383 9.56 -34.48 -0.64
CA GLY A 383 10.94 -34.19 -0.21
C GLY A 383 11.34 -32.73 -0.23
N PHE A 384 10.39 -31.78 -0.47
CA PHE A 384 10.68 -30.36 -0.41
C PHE A 384 10.43 -29.84 1.02
N GLY A 385 11.50 -29.60 1.79
CA GLY A 385 11.42 -29.19 3.20
C GLY A 385 11.61 -27.67 3.43
N SER A 386 12.12 -26.94 2.44
CA SER A 386 12.36 -25.49 2.57
C SER A 386 11.09 -24.68 2.27
N ILE A 387 10.14 -24.70 3.21
CA ILE A 387 8.81 -24.09 3.07
C ILE A 387 8.62 -23.04 4.18
N GLY A 388 8.09 -21.88 3.82
CA GLY A 388 7.71 -20.80 4.73
C GLY A 388 6.34 -20.24 4.39
N TYR A 389 5.71 -19.60 5.36
CA TYR A 389 4.41 -18.94 5.19
C TYR A 389 4.54 -17.43 5.11
N TYR A 390 3.60 -16.81 4.41
CA TYR A 390 3.42 -15.37 4.40
C TYR A 390 1.93 -15.05 4.48
N VAL A 391 1.39 -15.19 5.70
CA VAL A 391 -0.05 -15.12 5.99
C VAL A 391 -0.33 -14.17 7.16
N GLY A 392 -1.59 -13.72 7.32
CA GLY A 392 -1.99 -12.84 8.41
C GLY A 392 -1.69 -13.41 9.80
N GLY A 393 -1.36 -12.54 10.76
CA GLY A 393 -1.05 -12.91 12.14
C GLY A 393 0.40 -13.33 12.40
N MET A 394 1.28 -13.32 11.39
CA MET A 394 2.71 -13.63 11.58
C MET A 394 3.49 -12.43 12.12
N THR A 395 4.47 -12.70 12.97
CA THR A 395 5.45 -11.70 13.42
C THR A 395 6.41 -11.31 12.28
N SER A 396 7.11 -10.18 12.42
CA SER A 396 8.12 -9.74 11.46
C SER A 396 9.21 -10.80 11.29
N ASP A 397 9.74 -11.31 12.39
CA ASP A 397 10.83 -12.28 12.39
C ASP A 397 10.44 -13.59 11.68
N ALA A 398 9.21 -14.09 11.91
CA ALA A 398 8.69 -15.26 11.22
C ALA A 398 8.53 -15.02 9.70
N ARG A 399 8.16 -13.82 9.29
CA ARG A 399 8.12 -13.44 7.86
C ARG A 399 9.51 -13.32 7.26
N ASP A 400 10.46 -12.73 7.98
CA ASP A 400 11.85 -12.60 7.54
C ASP A 400 12.51 -13.99 7.40
N GLU A 401 12.23 -14.92 8.32
CA GLU A 401 12.64 -16.33 8.19
C GLU A 401 12.00 -17.00 6.97
N SER A 402 10.68 -16.85 6.80
CA SER A 402 9.96 -17.42 5.65
C SER A 402 10.48 -16.89 4.31
N ALA A 403 10.93 -15.62 4.28
CA ALA A 403 11.53 -15.03 3.09
C ALA A 403 12.81 -15.71 2.62
N THR A 404 13.49 -16.47 3.48
CA THR A 404 14.70 -17.25 3.13
C THR A 404 14.40 -18.61 2.50
N LYS A 405 13.17 -19.12 2.61
CA LYS A 405 12.79 -20.45 2.14
C LYS A 405 12.65 -20.49 0.61
N GLN A 406 12.80 -21.70 0.04
CA GLN A 406 12.63 -21.93 -1.40
C GLN A 406 11.16 -21.79 -1.82
N ILE A 407 10.23 -22.29 -1.01
CA ILE A 407 8.78 -22.24 -1.26
C ILE A 407 8.16 -21.30 -0.25
N ILE A 408 7.44 -20.29 -0.72
CA ILE A 408 6.70 -19.35 0.10
C ILE A 408 5.20 -19.51 -0.19
N LEU A 409 4.45 -19.93 0.82
CA LEU A 409 3.00 -20.11 0.78
C LEU A 409 2.32 -18.84 1.32
N ALA A 410 1.63 -18.09 0.47
CA ALA A 410 1.13 -16.76 0.84
C ALA A 410 -0.33 -16.53 0.46
N THR A 411 -1.00 -15.65 1.21
CA THR A 411 -2.29 -15.12 0.78
C THR A 411 -2.10 -13.99 -0.22
N PHE A 412 -3.01 -13.85 -1.20
CA PHE A 412 -2.95 -12.78 -2.21
C PHE A 412 -2.86 -11.38 -1.58
N ALA A 413 -3.59 -11.12 -0.51
CA ALA A 413 -3.61 -9.82 0.16
C ALA A 413 -2.21 -9.44 0.67
N LEU A 414 -1.56 -10.32 1.42
CA LEU A 414 -0.23 -10.05 1.97
C LEU A 414 0.87 -10.04 0.91
N ALA A 415 0.79 -10.92 -0.07
CA ALA A 415 1.72 -10.90 -1.18
C ALA A 415 1.60 -9.61 -1.99
N ALA A 416 0.37 -9.12 -2.25
CA ALA A 416 0.15 -7.90 -3.03
C ALA A 416 0.71 -6.65 -2.36
N GLU A 417 0.66 -6.53 -1.03
CA GLU A 417 0.89 -5.27 -0.33
C GLU A 417 2.20 -5.20 0.46
N GLY A 418 2.73 -6.33 0.97
CA GLY A 418 3.81 -6.26 1.97
C GLY A 418 5.02 -7.14 1.78
N MET A 419 5.02 -8.04 0.80
CA MET A 419 6.12 -8.98 0.65
C MET A 419 7.36 -8.30 0.04
N ASN A 420 8.51 -8.40 0.72
CA ASN A 420 9.80 -7.89 0.25
C ASN A 420 10.85 -9.01 0.13
N VAL A 421 10.64 -9.94 -0.80
CA VAL A 421 11.59 -11.02 -1.12
C VAL A 421 12.19 -10.74 -2.49
N ARG A 422 13.50 -10.46 -2.55
CA ARG A 422 14.16 -9.98 -3.78
C ARG A 422 14.36 -11.05 -4.84
N ASP A 423 14.67 -12.26 -4.44
CA ASP A 423 15.11 -13.38 -5.28
C ASP A 423 13.96 -14.29 -5.75
N LEU A 424 12.71 -13.90 -5.52
CA LEU A 424 11.55 -14.58 -6.12
C LEU A 424 11.63 -14.51 -7.64
N ASN A 425 11.47 -15.65 -8.29
CA ASN A 425 11.50 -15.76 -9.76
C ASN A 425 10.33 -16.55 -10.33
N THR A 426 9.53 -17.20 -9.49
CA THR A 426 8.38 -18.02 -9.91
C THR A 426 7.19 -17.75 -9.02
N VAL A 427 6.00 -17.57 -9.61
CA VAL A 427 4.74 -17.41 -8.88
C VAL A 427 3.67 -18.34 -9.43
N ALA A 428 2.88 -18.95 -8.52
CA ALA A 428 1.73 -19.77 -8.87
C ALA A 428 0.44 -19.15 -8.32
N LEU A 429 -0.53 -18.89 -9.20
CA LEU A 429 -1.85 -18.32 -8.89
C LEU A 429 -2.84 -19.47 -8.73
N VAL A 430 -2.91 -20.06 -7.53
CA VAL A 430 -3.63 -21.33 -7.33
C VAL A 430 -5.11 -21.18 -6.97
N THR A 431 -5.61 -19.98 -6.69
CA THR A 431 -7.05 -19.69 -6.61
C THR A 431 -7.45 -18.61 -7.61
N PRO A 432 -8.71 -18.61 -8.09
CA PRO A 432 -9.19 -17.66 -9.08
C PRO A 432 -9.05 -16.19 -8.63
N LYS A 433 -8.41 -15.36 -9.45
CA LYS A 433 -8.21 -13.92 -9.20
C LYS A 433 -8.27 -13.16 -10.52
N SER A 434 -8.80 -11.95 -10.50
CA SER A 434 -8.85 -11.08 -11.69
C SER A 434 -7.75 -10.03 -11.71
N ARG A 435 -7.33 -9.51 -10.55
CA ARG A 435 -6.28 -8.51 -10.40
C ARG A 435 -5.05 -9.17 -9.80
N ILE A 436 -4.01 -9.32 -10.59
CA ILE A 436 -2.80 -10.05 -10.21
C ILE A 436 -1.53 -9.21 -10.36
N GLU A 437 -1.65 -7.98 -10.86
CA GLU A 437 -0.54 -7.12 -11.26
C GLU A 437 0.45 -6.88 -10.11
N GLN A 438 -0.09 -6.63 -8.90
CA GLN A 438 0.73 -6.43 -7.71
C GLN A 438 1.39 -7.73 -7.23
N ALA A 439 0.64 -8.82 -7.22
CA ALA A 439 1.13 -10.12 -6.77
C ALA A 439 2.21 -10.66 -7.71
N VAL A 440 1.96 -10.62 -9.02
CA VAL A 440 2.94 -10.97 -10.07
C VAL A 440 4.15 -10.04 -10.02
N GLY A 441 3.94 -8.78 -9.68
CA GLY A 441 5.03 -7.80 -9.51
C GLY A 441 6.13 -8.22 -8.53
N ARG A 442 5.88 -9.21 -7.67
CA ARG A 442 6.85 -9.67 -6.66
C ARG A 442 8.03 -10.45 -7.23
N ILE A 443 7.87 -11.10 -8.39
CA ILE A 443 8.96 -11.83 -9.05
C ILE A 443 9.86 -10.94 -9.93
N PHE A 444 9.64 -9.62 -9.94
CA PHE A 444 10.39 -8.65 -10.75
C PHE A 444 11.23 -7.68 -9.93
N ARG A 445 11.69 -8.09 -8.77
CA ARG A 445 12.49 -7.21 -7.91
C ARG A 445 13.95 -7.11 -8.32
N LEU A 446 14.45 -8.15 -8.98
CA LEU A 446 15.78 -8.13 -9.59
C LEU A 446 15.70 -7.53 -10.99
N LYS A 447 16.70 -6.75 -11.36
CA LYS A 447 16.89 -6.29 -12.75
C LYS A 447 17.11 -7.48 -13.68
N LYS A 448 16.85 -7.30 -14.98
CA LYS A 448 17.00 -8.38 -15.97
C LYS A 448 18.40 -9.01 -15.93
N GLU A 449 19.43 -8.17 -15.76
CA GLU A 449 20.83 -8.56 -15.74
C GLU A 449 21.24 -9.29 -14.45
N GLU A 450 20.48 -9.12 -13.37
CA GLU A 450 20.73 -9.73 -12.05
C GLU A 450 20.00 -11.08 -11.87
N ARG A 451 19.14 -11.46 -12.84
CA ARG A 451 18.28 -12.66 -12.72
C ARG A 451 19.03 -13.93 -13.05
N THR A 452 19.01 -14.88 -12.14
CA THR A 452 19.51 -16.25 -12.39
C THR A 452 18.53 -17.05 -13.25
N PHE A 453 17.23 -16.81 -13.09
CA PHE A 453 16.15 -17.47 -13.81
C PHE A 453 15.25 -16.45 -14.48
N ALA A 454 14.79 -16.73 -15.71
CA ALA A 454 13.69 -16.00 -16.32
C ALA A 454 12.42 -16.14 -15.46
N PRO A 455 11.65 -15.06 -15.20
CA PRO A 455 10.47 -15.15 -14.37
C PRO A 455 9.39 -16.07 -14.96
N GLU A 456 8.79 -16.90 -14.12
CA GLU A 456 7.69 -17.78 -14.51
C GLU A 456 6.41 -17.51 -13.71
N ILE A 457 5.27 -17.54 -14.40
CA ILE A 457 3.94 -17.40 -13.81
C ILE A 457 3.16 -18.67 -14.14
N TYR A 458 2.78 -19.43 -13.14
CA TYR A 458 1.83 -20.53 -13.26
C TYR A 458 0.42 -20.00 -13.00
N ASP A 459 -0.42 -19.98 -14.02
CA ASP A 459 -1.80 -19.50 -13.97
C ASP A 459 -2.77 -20.68 -14.12
N ILE A 460 -3.60 -20.90 -13.13
CA ILE A 460 -4.57 -22.00 -13.15
C ILE A 460 -5.88 -21.52 -13.75
N LEU A 461 -6.26 -22.12 -14.88
CA LEU A 461 -7.51 -21.87 -15.57
C LEU A 461 -8.49 -22.99 -15.29
N ASP A 462 -9.33 -22.79 -14.29
CA ASP A 462 -10.48 -23.66 -14.04
C ASP A 462 -11.56 -23.45 -15.11
N VAL A 463 -12.08 -24.55 -15.68
CA VAL A 463 -13.08 -24.51 -16.77
C VAL A 463 -14.48 -24.35 -16.19
N HIS A 464 -14.69 -23.23 -15.48
CA HIS A 464 -16.01 -22.83 -14.99
C HIS A 464 -16.48 -21.58 -15.76
N PRO A 465 -17.74 -21.53 -16.23
CA PRO A 465 -18.28 -20.37 -16.94
C PRO A 465 -18.13 -19.06 -16.17
N SER A 466 -18.37 -19.07 -14.86
CA SER A 466 -18.27 -17.90 -13.98
C SER A 466 -16.86 -17.33 -13.82
N LEU A 467 -15.81 -18.12 -14.09
CA LEU A 467 -14.40 -17.74 -13.92
C LEU A 467 -13.76 -17.25 -15.23
N GLN A 468 -14.38 -17.46 -16.39
CA GLN A 468 -13.81 -17.08 -17.69
C GLN A 468 -13.53 -15.56 -17.82
N GLY A 469 -14.40 -14.74 -17.22
CA GLY A 469 -14.20 -13.28 -17.19
C GLY A 469 -12.96 -12.86 -16.41
N GLN A 470 -12.60 -13.58 -15.35
CA GLN A 470 -11.37 -13.31 -14.59
C GLN A 470 -10.12 -13.67 -15.40
N TYR A 471 -10.13 -14.83 -16.06
CA TYR A 471 -9.05 -15.26 -16.94
C TYR A 471 -8.81 -14.28 -18.09
N LYS A 472 -9.87 -13.82 -18.77
CA LYS A 472 -9.76 -12.80 -19.83
C LYS A 472 -9.01 -11.54 -19.35
N LYS A 473 -9.28 -11.06 -18.12
CA LYS A 473 -8.57 -9.91 -17.55
C LYS A 473 -7.10 -10.20 -17.30
N ARG A 474 -6.75 -11.41 -16.81
CA ARG A 474 -5.34 -11.80 -16.63
C ARG A 474 -4.61 -11.88 -17.96
N VAL A 475 -5.23 -12.44 -18.98
CA VAL A 475 -4.67 -12.50 -20.35
C VAL A 475 -4.39 -11.10 -20.89
N GLN A 476 -5.33 -10.16 -20.75
CA GLN A 476 -5.12 -8.78 -21.17
C GLN A 476 -3.88 -8.17 -20.50
N PHE A 477 -3.69 -8.44 -19.20
CA PHE A 477 -2.49 -7.99 -18.50
C PHE A 477 -1.21 -8.63 -19.06
N TYR A 478 -1.20 -9.94 -19.32
CA TYR A 478 -0.04 -10.63 -19.92
C TYR A 478 0.30 -10.08 -21.30
N GLU A 479 -0.70 -9.85 -22.14
CA GLU A 479 -0.54 -9.27 -23.47
C GLU A 479 -0.01 -7.83 -23.42
N GLN A 480 -0.51 -7.00 -22.50
CA GLN A 480 -0.01 -5.63 -22.28
C GLN A 480 1.45 -5.60 -21.85
N CYS A 481 1.91 -6.60 -21.10
CA CYS A 481 3.29 -6.72 -20.64
C CYS A 481 4.20 -7.49 -21.63
N ALA A 482 3.68 -7.90 -22.80
CA ALA A 482 4.36 -8.73 -23.79
C ALA A 482 4.94 -10.04 -23.23
N TYR A 483 4.25 -10.65 -22.26
CA TYR A 483 4.67 -11.93 -21.70
C TYR A 483 4.37 -13.07 -22.67
N ARG A 484 5.29 -14.05 -22.76
CA ARG A 484 5.07 -15.26 -23.54
C ARG A 484 4.07 -16.17 -22.82
N VAL A 485 2.89 -16.42 -23.41
CA VAL A 485 1.84 -17.24 -22.81
C VAL A 485 1.80 -18.62 -23.47
N MET A 486 1.95 -19.64 -22.64
CA MET A 486 1.84 -21.04 -23.04
C MET A 486 0.64 -21.67 -22.32
N ILE A 487 -0.13 -22.51 -23.03
CA ILE A 487 -1.31 -23.19 -22.48
C ILE A 487 -1.08 -24.69 -22.54
N LYS A 488 -1.41 -25.37 -21.44
CA LYS A 488 -1.48 -26.83 -21.33
C LYS A 488 -2.93 -27.28 -21.18
N GLU A 489 -3.43 -28.00 -22.18
CA GLU A 489 -4.71 -28.68 -22.10
C GLU A 489 -4.57 -29.98 -21.30
N PRO A 490 -5.64 -30.51 -20.69
CA PRO A 490 -5.58 -31.79 -19.99
C PRO A 490 -5.01 -32.91 -20.88
N GLY A 491 -4.00 -33.61 -20.36
CA GLY A 491 -3.33 -34.72 -21.08
C GLY A 491 -2.40 -34.29 -22.23
N SER A 492 -2.05 -33.01 -22.35
CA SER A 492 -1.15 -32.51 -23.39
C SER A 492 0.05 -31.76 -22.80
N ASP A 493 1.02 -31.40 -23.65
CA ASP A 493 2.13 -30.54 -23.29
C ASP A 493 1.80 -29.05 -23.48
N TYR A 494 2.65 -28.17 -22.92
CA TYR A 494 2.55 -26.74 -23.11
C TYR A 494 2.75 -26.34 -24.59
N ARG A 495 1.86 -25.51 -25.10
CA ARG A 495 1.94 -24.93 -26.44
C ARG A 495 1.78 -23.42 -26.40
N ASP A 496 2.55 -22.72 -27.23
CA ASP A 496 2.42 -21.25 -27.32
C ASP A 496 1.00 -20.87 -27.71
N ARG A 497 0.43 -19.95 -26.96
CA ARG A 497 -0.83 -19.32 -27.31
C ARG A 497 -0.59 -18.35 -28.46
N LYS A 498 -1.33 -18.52 -29.57
CA LYS A 498 -1.33 -17.54 -30.67
C LYS A 498 -1.89 -16.21 -30.14
N VAL A 499 -1.02 -15.24 -29.89
CA VAL A 499 -1.41 -13.89 -29.52
C VAL A 499 -1.80 -13.16 -30.80
N LYS A 500 -2.99 -12.54 -30.85
CA LYS A 500 -3.26 -11.53 -31.87
C LYS A 500 -2.35 -10.35 -31.56
N LYS A 501 -1.45 -9.98 -32.48
CA LYS A 501 -0.67 -8.74 -32.36
C LYS A 501 -1.66 -7.60 -32.13
N VAL A 502 -1.55 -6.93 -31.01
CA VAL A 502 -2.23 -5.66 -30.77
C VAL A 502 -1.54 -4.67 -31.71
N GLU A 503 -2.28 -4.13 -32.65
CA GLU A 503 -1.82 -2.99 -33.47
C GLU A 503 -1.34 -1.91 -32.48
N GLU A 504 -0.17 -1.36 -32.71
CA GLU A 504 0.45 -0.31 -31.90
C GLU A 504 -0.56 0.81 -31.68
N LEU A 505 -1.03 0.98 -30.47
CA LEU A 505 -1.77 2.17 -30.09
C LEU A 505 -0.83 3.36 -30.23
N PRO A 506 -1.18 4.39 -31.03
CA PRO A 506 -0.32 5.54 -31.25
C PRO A 506 0.04 6.18 -29.90
N ALA A 507 1.34 6.40 -29.70
CA ALA A 507 1.87 7.13 -28.57
C ALA A 507 1.26 8.55 -28.56
N GLY A 508 0.59 8.94 -27.47
CA GLY A 508 0.25 10.33 -27.20
C GLY A 508 -1.13 10.79 -27.63
N ILE A 509 -2.16 10.36 -26.91
CA ILE A 509 -3.39 11.16 -26.82
C ILE A 509 -3.45 11.75 -25.42
N PRO A 510 -3.36 13.09 -25.27
CA PRO A 510 -3.58 13.74 -23.98
C PRO A 510 -5.05 13.58 -23.58
N LEU A 511 -5.30 12.99 -22.43
CA LEU A 511 -6.64 12.69 -21.88
C LEU A 511 -7.24 13.86 -21.12
N PHE A 512 -6.99 15.11 -21.52
CA PHE A 512 -7.79 16.26 -21.08
C PHE A 512 -7.80 17.29 -22.22
N LYS A 513 -8.94 17.41 -22.87
CA LYS A 513 -9.33 18.68 -23.49
C LYS A 513 -9.80 19.59 -22.36
N THR A 514 -9.26 20.79 -22.33
CA THR A 514 -9.61 21.96 -21.53
C THR A 514 -11.10 22.18 -21.37
#